data_40ca80027fff9afa1edbc37a28108798
#
_entry.id   40ca80027fff9afa1edbc37a28108798
#
_cell.length_a   1.000
_cell.length_b   1.000
_cell.length_c   1.000
_cell.angle_alpha   90.00
_cell.angle_beta   90.00
_cell.angle_gamma   90.00
#
_symmetry.space_group_name_H-M   'P 1'
#
loop_
_entity.id
_entity.type
_entity.pdbx_description
1 polymer ?
#
loop_
_entity_poly.entity_id
_entity_poly.type
_entity_poly.pdbx_seq_one_letter_code
_entity_poly.pdbx_strand_id
1 'polypeptide(L)'
;MPHCPGARSASSSLKLERPTAVAISTPQALKRKTYGQAAGLIAPALIVLAIVIGYPIVRAIMLSFQGNRRLDPSTGVFVEGQFAGLENYLYWINNRCMSGTGVVSACPPGVIATDFWPAVRITIFFAVVTVLLETILGMIMALIMNGEYKGRGLVRAAVLVPWAIPTAVTAKLWQFMFAPQGIVNSLLGTHVAWTTDPFYARLAVIIADVWKTAPFMALLILAGLQMIPRDVYEAARVDGATAWQRFTKITLPLVKPALMVAILFRTLDALRMYDLPVIMISSSSNSPTATVSQLVVEDMRQGNFNSASALSTLIFLLIFAVAFILIRFLGADLGGTAEKRAQRRQEKAAKKAQNNQEVAA
;
A
#
# COMPACT_ATOMS: atom_id res chain seq x y z
N MET A 1 15.79 -68.12 -61.72
CA MET A 1 15.89 -66.97 -62.62
C MET A 1 14.54 -66.67 -63.20
N PRO A 2 13.92 -65.49 -62.88
CA PRO A 2 13.65 -64.55 -63.96
C PRO A 2 13.85 -63.10 -63.52
N HIS A 3 14.24 -62.34 -64.47
CA HIS A 3 14.45 -60.92 -64.70
C HIS A 3 13.61 -59.91 -63.92
N CYS A 4 14.28 -58.88 -63.31
CA CYS A 4 13.74 -57.60 -63.03
C CYS A 4 13.92 -56.60 -64.16
N PRO A 5 12.92 -55.79 -64.54
CA PRO A 5 13.12 -54.61 -65.39
C PRO A 5 13.08 -53.33 -64.58
N GLY A 6 14.07 -52.49 -64.81
CA GLY A 6 14.25 -51.07 -64.82
C GLY A 6 13.39 -50.15 -63.92
N ALA A 7 14.00 -49.59 -62.89
CA ALA A 7 13.48 -48.41 -62.19
C ALA A 7 13.93 -47.17 -62.94
N ARG A 8 13.00 -46.39 -63.50
CA ARG A 8 13.23 -45.02 -63.98
C ARG A 8 13.22 -44.04 -62.77
N SER A 9 14.31 -43.36 -62.62
CA SER A 9 14.43 -42.21 -61.66
C SER A 9 13.55 -41.03 -62.11
N ALA A 10 12.46 -40.75 -61.37
CA ALA A 10 11.74 -39.54 -61.49
C ALA A 10 12.16 -38.66 -60.34
N SER A 11 13.09 -37.71 -60.59
CA SER A 11 13.40 -36.64 -59.67
C SER A 11 12.31 -35.56 -59.71
N SER A 12 11.30 -35.69 -58.86
CA SER A 12 10.36 -34.61 -58.61
C SER A 12 10.94 -33.70 -57.48
N SER A 13 11.46 -32.56 -57.91
CA SER A 13 11.85 -31.45 -56.99
C SER A 13 10.60 -30.92 -56.29
N LEU A 14 10.33 -31.38 -55.08
CA LEU A 14 9.38 -30.76 -54.18
C LEU A 14 9.93 -29.40 -53.78
N LYS A 15 9.43 -28.32 -54.43
CA LYS A 15 9.56 -26.97 -53.94
C LYS A 15 8.81 -26.86 -52.61
N LEU A 16 9.53 -26.86 -51.49
CA LEU A 16 9.00 -26.43 -50.21
C LEU A 16 8.67 -24.94 -50.31
N GLU A 17 7.41 -24.64 -50.59
CA GLU A 17 6.88 -23.31 -50.39
C GLU A 17 6.93 -22.99 -48.90
N ARG A 18 7.80 -22.03 -48.55
CA ARG A 18 7.82 -21.45 -47.19
C ARG A 18 6.45 -20.84 -46.93
N PRO A 19 5.80 -21.16 -45.78
CA PRO A 19 4.57 -20.49 -45.42
C PRO A 19 4.92 -19.01 -45.18
N THR A 20 4.43 -18.14 -46.05
CA THR A 20 4.43 -16.70 -45.86
C THR A 20 3.70 -16.41 -44.56
N ALA A 21 4.45 -15.93 -43.56
CA ALA A 21 3.84 -15.42 -42.31
C ALA A 21 2.91 -14.26 -42.70
N VAL A 22 1.61 -14.56 -42.76
CA VAL A 22 0.58 -13.55 -42.88
C VAL A 22 0.65 -12.72 -41.59
N ALA A 23 1.27 -11.56 -41.67
CA ALA A 23 1.17 -10.55 -40.65
C ALA A 23 -0.30 -10.12 -40.55
N ILE A 24 -1.03 -10.72 -39.60
CA ILE A 24 -2.39 -10.34 -39.29
C ILE A 24 -2.31 -8.93 -38.65
N SER A 25 -2.27 -7.91 -39.50
CA SER A 25 -2.51 -6.55 -39.06
C SER A 25 -3.97 -6.49 -38.62
N THR A 26 -4.20 -6.45 -37.31
CA THR A 26 -5.54 -6.27 -36.73
C THR A 26 -6.10 -4.97 -37.30
N PRO A 27 -7.20 -4.99 -38.08
CA PRO A 27 -7.78 -3.80 -38.67
C PRO A 27 -8.11 -2.81 -37.56
N GLN A 28 -7.86 -1.51 -37.75
CA GLN A 28 -8.17 -0.46 -36.76
C GLN A 28 -9.63 -0.51 -36.29
N ALA A 29 -10.55 -0.96 -37.14
CA ALA A 29 -11.95 -1.21 -36.82
C ALA A 29 -12.14 -2.29 -35.73
N LEU A 30 -11.36 -3.37 -35.75
CA LEU A 30 -11.42 -4.43 -34.71
C LEU A 30 -10.92 -3.88 -33.36
N LYS A 31 -9.83 -3.13 -33.36
CA LYS A 31 -9.32 -2.47 -32.16
C LYS A 31 -10.36 -1.54 -31.55
N ARG A 32 -11.01 -0.69 -32.37
CA ARG A 32 -12.03 0.24 -31.91
C ARG A 32 -13.26 -0.46 -31.32
N LYS A 33 -13.69 -1.57 -31.92
CA LYS A 33 -14.79 -2.40 -31.40
C LYS A 33 -14.41 -3.07 -30.05
N THR A 34 -13.21 -3.59 -29.93
CA THR A 34 -12.70 -4.19 -28.68
C THR A 34 -12.58 -3.16 -27.55
N TYR A 35 -12.09 -1.92 -27.84
CA TYR A 35 -12.05 -0.84 -26.86
C TYR A 35 -13.46 -0.38 -26.45
N GLY A 36 -14.42 -0.32 -27.38
CA GLY A 36 -15.81 0.01 -27.08
C GLY A 36 -16.47 -1.03 -26.17
N GLN A 37 -16.25 -2.32 -26.45
CA GLN A 37 -16.75 -3.40 -25.59
C GLN A 37 -16.10 -3.40 -24.20
N ALA A 38 -14.79 -3.21 -24.14
CA ALA A 38 -14.06 -3.12 -22.86
C ALA A 38 -14.53 -1.90 -22.05
N ALA A 39 -14.70 -0.74 -22.69
CA ALA A 39 -15.24 0.45 -22.06
C ALA A 39 -16.67 0.22 -21.54
N GLY A 40 -17.53 -0.43 -22.32
CA GLY A 40 -18.91 -0.74 -21.92
C GLY A 40 -18.98 -1.69 -20.70
N LEU A 41 -18.05 -2.64 -20.58
CA LEU A 41 -17.96 -3.54 -19.42
C LEU A 41 -17.41 -2.86 -18.17
N ILE A 42 -16.49 -1.92 -18.33
CA ILE A 42 -15.84 -1.22 -17.20
C ILE A 42 -16.63 0.03 -16.78
N ALA A 43 -17.38 0.66 -17.69
CA ALA A 43 -18.10 1.90 -17.45
C ALA A 43 -19.03 1.86 -16.21
N PRO A 44 -19.86 0.82 -15.97
CA PRO A 44 -20.71 0.79 -14.78
C PRO A 44 -19.90 0.88 -13.47
N ALA A 45 -18.80 0.14 -13.38
CA ALA A 45 -17.92 0.17 -12.21
C ALA A 45 -17.24 1.53 -12.03
N LEU A 46 -16.76 2.14 -13.13
CA LEU A 46 -16.14 3.48 -13.10
C LEU A 46 -17.15 4.57 -12.73
N ILE A 47 -18.40 4.48 -13.20
CA ILE A 47 -19.46 5.43 -12.85
C ILE A 47 -19.75 5.35 -11.35
N VAL A 48 -19.94 4.14 -10.81
CA VAL A 48 -20.16 3.95 -9.38
C VAL A 48 -18.98 4.50 -8.57
N LEU A 49 -17.75 4.21 -8.95
CA LEU A 49 -16.54 4.73 -8.29
C LEU A 49 -16.46 6.26 -8.37
N ALA A 50 -16.79 6.84 -9.52
CA ALA A 50 -16.77 8.30 -9.69
C ALA A 50 -17.81 8.98 -8.79
N ILE A 51 -19.00 8.39 -8.64
CA ILE A 51 -20.07 8.94 -7.78
C ILE A 51 -19.72 8.72 -6.30
N VAL A 52 -19.35 7.50 -5.90
CA VAL A 52 -19.19 7.14 -4.47
C VAL A 52 -17.88 7.65 -3.89
N ILE A 53 -16.82 7.70 -4.68
CA ILE A 53 -15.48 8.11 -4.24
C ILE A 53 -15.10 9.47 -4.81
N GLY A 54 -15.27 9.66 -6.11
CA GLY A 54 -14.83 10.89 -6.81
C GLY A 54 -15.59 12.13 -6.33
N TYR A 55 -16.92 12.07 -6.23
CA TYR A 55 -17.72 13.21 -5.78
C TYR A 55 -17.36 13.66 -4.35
N PRO A 56 -17.30 12.80 -3.31
CA PRO A 56 -16.88 13.21 -1.97
C PRO A 56 -15.48 13.81 -1.92
N ILE A 57 -14.51 13.27 -2.68
CA ILE A 57 -13.15 13.83 -2.73
C ILE A 57 -13.16 15.24 -3.30
N VAL A 58 -13.82 15.44 -4.44
CA VAL A 58 -13.93 16.76 -5.06
C VAL A 58 -14.64 17.75 -4.11
N ARG A 59 -15.70 17.29 -3.46
CA ARG A 59 -16.45 18.10 -2.49
C ARG A 59 -15.59 18.47 -1.29
N ALA A 60 -14.82 17.53 -0.73
CA ALA A 60 -13.90 17.80 0.37
C ALA A 60 -12.83 18.84 -0.03
N ILE A 61 -12.25 18.70 -1.23
CA ILE A 61 -11.30 19.68 -1.75
C ILE A 61 -11.95 21.07 -1.90
N MET A 62 -13.19 21.17 -2.39
CA MET A 62 -13.91 22.45 -2.49
C MET A 62 -14.16 23.05 -1.09
N LEU A 63 -14.60 22.25 -0.13
CA LEU A 63 -14.83 22.67 1.25
C LEU A 63 -13.54 23.16 1.92
N SER A 64 -12.40 22.61 1.59
CA SER A 64 -11.11 22.99 2.16
C SER A 64 -10.72 24.45 1.89
N PHE A 65 -11.28 25.07 0.83
CA PHE A 65 -11.09 26.48 0.48
C PHE A 65 -12.17 27.40 1.05
N GLN A 66 -13.13 26.86 1.80
CA GLN A 66 -14.20 27.63 2.44
C GLN A 66 -13.89 27.80 3.94
N GLY A 67 -14.25 28.97 4.51
CA GLY A 67 -14.14 29.20 5.94
C GLY A 67 -15.13 28.33 6.72
N ASN A 68 -14.81 28.02 7.99
CA ASN A 68 -15.75 27.33 8.86
C ASN A 68 -16.98 28.20 9.14
N ARG A 69 -18.09 27.56 9.51
CA ARG A 69 -19.28 28.27 10.00
C ARG A 69 -18.93 29.12 11.19
N ARG A 70 -19.44 30.35 11.21
CA ARG A 70 -19.23 31.30 12.30
C ARG A 70 -20.58 31.77 12.85
N LEU A 71 -20.62 31.95 14.16
CA LEU A 71 -21.78 32.59 14.79
C LEU A 71 -21.71 34.10 14.48
N ASP A 72 -22.75 34.64 13.83
CA ASP A 72 -22.88 36.07 13.65
C ASP A 72 -23.25 36.71 14.99
N PRO A 73 -22.40 37.60 15.55
CA PRO A 73 -22.66 38.21 16.86
C PRO A 73 -23.90 39.10 16.88
N SER A 74 -24.35 39.59 15.70
CA SER A 74 -25.48 40.52 15.60
C SER A 74 -26.81 39.80 15.53
N THR A 75 -26.86 38.62 14.91
CA THR A 75 -28.09 37.85 14.66
C THR A 75 -28.20 36.61 15.52
N GLY A 76 -27.09 36.13 16.12
CA GLY A 76 -27.03 34.85 16.86
C GLY A 76 -27.21 33.61 15.97
N VAL A 77 -27.15 33.76 14.64
CA VAL A 77 -27.33 32.66 13.69
C VAL A 77 -25.97 32.23 13.15
N PHE A 78 -25.81 30.92 12.90
CA PHE A 78 -24.63 30.42 12.22
C PHE A 78 -24.66 30.75 10.73
N VAL A 79 -23.67 31.51 10.26
CA VAL A 79 -23.47 31.86 8.86
C VAL A 79 -22.44 30.93 8.24
N GLU A 80 -22.74 30.45 7.02
CA GLU A 80 -21.80 29.65 6.22
C GLU A 80 -20.53 30.46 5.97
N GLY A 81 -19.38 29.77 6.05
CA GLY A 81 -18.10 30.40 5.75
C GLY A 81 -18.00 30.76 4.25
N GLN A 82 -17.51 31.98 3.99
CA GLN A 82 -17.22 32.42 2.63
C GLN A 82 -15.93 31.78 2.12
N PHE A 83 -15.58 32.05 0.85
CA PHE A 83 -14.31 31.59 0.27
C PHE A 83 -13.13 32.15 1.08
N ALA A 84 -12.36 31.27 1.69
CA ALA A 84 -11.23 31.57 2.58
C ALA A 84 -9.86 31.29 1.92
N GLY A 85 -9.84 30.84 0.66
CA GLY A 85 -8.59 30.52 -0.02
C GLY A 85 -7.75 29.48 0.74
N LEU A 86 -6.53 29.83 1.09
CA LEU A 86 -5.60 28.92 1.78
C LEU A 86 -5.58 29.06 3.32
N GLU A 87 -6.50 29.79 3.91
CA GLU A 87 -6.51 30.05 5.37
C GLU A 87 -6.55 28.77 6.19
N ASN A 88 -7.39 27.79 5.82
CA ASN A 88 -7.47 26.51 6.52
C ASN A 88 -6.15 25.74 6.47
N TYR A 89 -5.40 25.85 5.37
CA TYR A 89 -4.08 25.22 5.24
C TYR A 89 -3.03 25.90 6.11
N LEU A 90 -3.05 27.24 6.16
CA LEU A 90 -2.17 28.04 7.03
C LEU A 90 -2.49 27.83 8.51
N TYR A 91 -3.76 27.63 8.84
CA TYR A 91 -4.20 27.25 10.19
C TYR A 91 -3.47 25.98 10.67
N TRP A 92 -3.42 24.94 9.86
CA TRP A 92 -2.75 23.69 10.21
C TRP A 92 -1.23 23.77 10.13
N ILE A 93 -0.68 24.26 9.02
CA ILE A 93 0.77 24.20 8.76
C ILE A 93 1.54 25.22 9.60
N ASN A 94 1.01 26.44 9.70
CA ASN A 94 1.70 27.55 10.34
C ASN A 94 1.12 27.92 11.72
N ASN A 95 0.15 27.16 12.22
CA ASN A 95 -0.55 27.44 13.48
C ASN A 95 -1.09 28.88 13.52
N ARG A 96 -1.70 29.34 12.43
CA ARG A 96 -2.25 30.69 12.32
C ARG A 96 -3.75 30.68 12.52
N CYS A 97 -4.20 31.36 13.55
CA CYS A 97 -5.61 31.55 13.86
C CYS A 97 -6.07 32.94 13.43
N MET A 98 -7.29 33.01 12.86
CA MET A 98 -7.93 34.27 12.56
C MET A 98 -8.78 34.73 13.76
N SER A 99 -8.50 35.92 14.27
CA SER A 99 -9.35 36.56 15.27
C SER A 99 -10.69 36.95 14.68
N GLY A 100 -11.74 37.08 15.50
CA GLY A 100 -13.04 37.61 15.09
C GLY A 100 -12.98 39.01 14.43
N THR A 101 -11.91 39.75 14.63
CA THR A 101 -11.62 41.04 13.98
C THR A 101 -10.87 40.93 12.66
N GLY A 102 -10.65 39.72 12.15
CA GLY A 102 -9.94 39.46 10.86
C GLY A 102 -8.40 39.54 10.98
N VAL A 103 -7.86 39.75 12.16
CA VAL A 103 -6.39 39.72 12.36
C VAL A 103 -5.88 38.29 12.45
N VAL A 104 -4.89 37.97 11.64
CA VAL A 104 -4.22 36.67 11.66
C VAL A 104 -3.07 36.70 12.67
N SER A 105 -3.14 35.85 13.68
CA SER A 105 -2.12 35.74 14.75
C SER A 105 -1.73 34.29 14.98
N ALA A 106 -0.69 34.04 15.76
CA ALA A 106 -0.37 32.68 16.19
C ALA A 106 -1.52 32.10 17.02
N CYS A 107 -1.85 30.84 16.82
CA CYS A 107 -2.88 30.19 17.62
C CYS A 107 -2.46 30.09 19.09
N PRO A 108 -3.37 30.38 20.03
CA PRO A 108 -3.09 30.22 21.46
C PRO A 108 -2.87 28.71 21.78
N PRO A 109 -2.11 28.40 22.84
CA PRO A 109 -1.94 27.02 23.31
C PRO A 109 -3.29 26.36 23.61
N GLY A 110 -3.43 25.09 23.24
CA GLY A 110 -4.65 24.32 23.42
C GLY A 110 -5.63 24.36 22.24
N VAL A 111 -5.34 25.13 21.20
CA VAL A 111 -6.07 25.02 19.93
C VAL A 111 -5.56 23.81 19.17
N ILE A 112 -6.47 23.01 18.60
CA ILE A 112 -6.17 21.74 17.91
C ILE A 112 -5.08 21.87 16.82
N ALA A 113 -4.96 23.05 16.18
CA ALA A 113 -3.92 23.31 15.19
C ALA A 113 -2.51 23.20 15.77
N THR A 114 -2.31 23.49 17.06
CA THR A 114 -1.00 23.38 17.71
C THR A 114 -0.51 21.96 17.82
N ASP A 115 -1.43 20.99 17.76
CA ASP A 115 -1.13 19.55 17.83
C ASP A 115 -0.79 18.94 16.45
N PHE A 116 -0.87 19.71 15.36
CA PHE A 116 -0.63 19.21 14.01
C PHE A 116 0.77 18.61 13.83
N TRP A 117 1.84 19.36 14.13
CA TRP A 117 3.20 18.84 13.94
C TRP A 117 3.57 17.71 14.90
N PRO A 118 3.17 17.74 16.18
CA PRO A 118 3.23 16.56 17.04
C PRO A 118 2.56 15.33 16.43
N ALA A 119 1.32 15.47 15.93
CA ALA A 119 0.58 14.38 15.32
C ALA A 119 1.22 13.86 14.03
N VAL A 120 1.77 14.73 13.18
CA VAL A 120 2.54 14.33 11.99
C VAL A 120 3.74 13.46 12.38
N ARG A 121 4.50 13.88 13.38
CA ARG A 121 5.66 13.11 13.89
C ARG A 121 5.24 11.73 14.41
N ILE A 122 4.15 11.67 15.19
CA ILE A 122 3.62 10.40 15.72
C ILE A 122 3.10 9.51 14.59
N THR A 123 2.40 10.05 13.60
CA THR A 123 1.91 9.29 12.44
C THR A 123 3.08 8.67 11.65
N ILE A 124 4.12 9.46 11.36
CA ILE A 124 5.32 8.96 10.66
C ILE A 124 6.06 7.93 11.51
N PHE A 125 6.20 8.18 12.82
CA PHE A 125 6.83 7.25 13.76
C PHE A 125 6.11 5.90 13.76
N PHE A 126 4.78 5.88 13.90
CA PHE A 126 4.01 4.65 13.83
C PHE A 126 4.18 3.97 12.47
N ALA A 127 4.02 4.70 11.36
CA ALA A 127 4.15 4.13 10.03
C ALA A 127 5.52 3.46 9.80
N VAL A 128 6.62 4.11 10.20
CA VAL A 128 7.97 3.55 10.01
C VAL A 128 8.20 2.34 10.91
N VAL A 129 7.87 2.45 12.20
CA VAL A 129 8.19 1.40 13.17
C VAL A 129 7.30 0.17 12.93
N THR A 130 5.98 0.35 12.74
CA THR A 130 5.09 -0.80 12.56
C THR A 130 5.36 -1.50 11.24
N VAL A 131 5.51 -0.77 10.13
CA VAL A 131 5.80 -1.38 8.81
C VAL A 131 7.14 -2.14 8.83
N LEU A 132 8.16 -1.62 9.50
CA LEU A 132 9.44 -2.32 9.65
C LEU A 132 9.28 -3.64 10.40
N LEU A 133 8.64 -3.60 11.58
CA LEU A 133 8.41 -4.79 12.40
C LEU A 133 7.54 -5.82 11.70
N GLU A 134 6.47 -5.37 11.05
CA GLU A 134 5.57 -6.22 10.27
C GLU A 134 6.23 -6.83 9.04
N THR A 135 7.14 -6.09 8.40
CA THR A 135 7.93 -6.65 7.28
C THR A 135 8.81 -7.79 7.76
N ILE A 136 9.47 -7.63 8.89
CA ILE A 136 10.33 -8.66 9.47
C ILE A 136 9.50 -9.87 9.91
N LEU A 137 8.46 -9.64 10.73
CA LEU A 137 7.59 -10.71 11.23
C LEU A 137 6.80 -11.37 10.11
N GLY A 138 6.28 -10.59 9.16
CA GLY A 138 5.58 -11.08 7.99
C GLY A 138 6.45 -11.96 7.11
N MET A 139 7.73 -11.60 6.91
CA MET A 139 8.70 -12.44 6.21
C MET A 139 8.92 -13.76 6.94
N ILE A 140 9.13 -13.74 8.25
CA ILE A 140 9.32 -14.95 9.07
C ILE A 140 8.07 -15.85 8.98
N MET A 141 6.86 -15.28 9.17
CA MET A 141 5.61 -16.00 9.06
C MET A 141 5.41 -16.58 7.65
N ALA A 142 5.72 -15.82 6.59
CA ALA A 142 5.61 -16.26 5.21
C ALA A 142 6.54 -17.45 4.91
N LEU A 143 7.79 -17.41 5.39
CA LEU A 143 8.73 -18.51 5.24
C LEU A 143 8.25 -19.78 5.95
N ILE A 144 7.69 -19.65 7.17
CA ILE A 144 7.09 -20.77 7.90
C ILE A 144 5.90 -21.33 7.12
N MET A 145 4.98 -20.48 6.66
CA MET A 145 3.80 -20.90 5.90
C MET A 145 4.12 -21.48 4.52
N ASN A 146 5.28 -21.15 3.93
CA ASN A 146 5.74 -21.69 2.66
C ASN A 146 6.36 -23.09 2.80
N GLY A 147 6.72 -23.51 4.02
CA GLY A 147 7.31 -24.80 4.29
C GLY A 147 6.39 -25.98 3.96
N GLU A 148 7.00 -27.15 3.68
CA GLU A 148 6.29 -28.41 3.42
C GLU A 148 6.32 -29.26 4.70
N TYR A 149 5.27 -29.17 5.49
CA TYR A 149 5.09 -29.97 6.72
C TYR A 149 3.63 -30.34 6.93
N LYS A 150 3.40 -31.40 7.70
CA LYS A 150 2.06 -31.84 8.09
C LYS A 150 1.41 -30.75 8.97
N GLY A 151 0.17 -30.37 8.67
CA GLY A 151 -0.54 -29.34 9.43
C GLY A 151 -0.33 -27.88 8.95
N ARG A 152 0.39 -27.65 7.86
CA ARG A 152 0.61 -26.31 7.30
C ARG A 152 -0.69 -25.49 7.09
N GLY A 153 -1.81 -26.17 6.77
CA GLY A 153 -3.10 -25.51 6.62
C GLY A 153 -3.61 -24.91 7.93
N LEU A 154 -3.45 -25.62 9.04
CA LEU A 154 -3.83 -25.13 10.36
C LEU A 154 -2.96 -23.94 10.80
N VAL A 155 -1.64 -24.02 10.55
CA VAL A 155 -0.73 -22.90 10.84
C VAL A 155 -1.10 -21.65 10.03
N ARG A 156 -1.42 -21.80 8.74
CA ARG A 156 -1.89 -20.69 7.90
C ARG A 156 -3.19 -20.09 8.44
N ALA A 157 -4.15 -20.93 8.82
CA ALA A 157 -5.40 -20.46 9.42
C ALA A 157 -5.16 -19.73 10.74
N ALA A 158 -4.36 -20.28 11.64
CA ALA A 158 -4.05 -19.68 12.94
C ALA A 158 -3.33 -18.32 12.82
N VAL A 159 -2.37 -18.21 11.91
CA VAL A 159 -1.67 -16.94 11.63
C VAL A 159 -2.63 -15.85 11.13
N LEU A 160 -3.70 -16.22 10.41
CA LEU A 160 -4.64 -15.24 9.83
C LEU A 160 -5.72 -14.77 10.81
N VAL A 161 -5.93 -15.46 11.93
CA VAL A 161 -6.96 -15.10 12.93
C VAL A 161 -6.84 -13.64 13.39
N PRO A 162 -5.67 -13.11 13.77
CA PRO A 162 -5.54 -11.72 14.23
C PRO A 162 -6.02 -10.70 13.18
N TRP A 163 -5.70 -10.92 11.93
CA TRP A 163 -6.08 -10.01 10.85
C TRP A 163 -7.59 -10.03 10.56
N ALA A 164 -8.26 -11.16 10.75
CA ALA A 164 -9.68 -11.32 10.53
C ALA A 164 -10.54 -10.60 11.59
N ILE A 165 -9.97 -10.28 12.78
CA ILE A 165 -10.70 -9.61 13.86
C ILE A 165 -10.90 -8.12 13.51
N PRO A 166 -12.13 -7.56 13.65
CA PRO A 166 -12.36 -6.13 13.47
C PRO A 166 -11.45 -5.26 14.34
N THR A 167 -10.95 -4.15 13.80
CA THR A 167 -9.98 -3.28 14.50
C THR A 167 -10.49 -2.77 15.83
N ALA A 168 -11.77 -2.39 15.92
CA ALA A 168 -12.35 -1.92 17.17
C ALA A 168 -12.36 -3.00 18.27
N VAL A 169 -12.62 -4.26 17.89
CA VAL A 169 -12.58 -5.41 18.82
C VAL A 169 -11.13 -5.66 19.26
N THR A 170 -10.18 -5.65 18.34
CA THR A 170 -8.75 -5.77 18.64
C THR A 170 -8.30 -4.69 19.61
N ALA A 171 -8.69 -3.43 19.35
CA ALA A 171 -8.31 -2.31 20.21
C ALA A 171 -8.87 -2.47 21.63
N LYS A 172 -10.13 -2.89 21.79
CA LYS A 172 -10.72 -3.15 23.11
C LYS A 172 -10.07 -4.33 23.81
N LEU A 173 -9.75 -5.41 23.07
CA LEU A 173 -9.07 -6.57 23.65
C LEU A 173 -7.69 -6.16 24.19
N TRP A 174 -6.89 -5.44 23.42
CA TRP A 174 -5.58 -4.97 23.86
C TRP A 174 -5.67 -3.91 24.96
N GLN A 175 -6.68 -3.01 24.93
CA GLN A 175 -6.95 -2.07 26.03
C GLN A 175 -7.18 -2.81 27.35
N PHE A 176 -7.97 -3.88 27.31
CA PHE A 176 -8.23 -4.72 28.49
C PHE A 176 -6.95 -5.46 28.95
N MET A 177 -6.17 -6.00 28.02
CA MET A 177 -4.93 -6.70 28.34
C MET A 177 -3.86 -5.78 28.97
N PHE A 178 -3.80 -4.52 28.52
CA PHE A 178 -2.88 -3.48 29.00
C PHE A 178 -3.45 -2.64 30.17
N ALA A 179 -4.62 -2.98 30.70
CA ALA A 179 -5.16 -2.31 31.88
C ALA A 179 -4.18 -2.45 33.08
N PRO A 180 -4.23 -1.56 34.10
CA PRO A 180 -3.35 -1.63 35.27
C PRO A 180 -3.37 -2.99 35.96
N GLN A 181 -4.56 -3.62 36.10
CA GLN A 181 -4.74 -4.98 36.61
C GLN A 181 -4.91 -6.00 35.48
N GLY A 182 -4.50 -5.65 34.27
CA GLY A 182 -4.62 -6.51 33.10
C GLY A 182 -3.59 -7.65 33.08
N ILE A 183 -3.85 -8.60 32.17
CA ILE A 183 -3.07 -9.84 32.09
C ILE A 183 -1.58 -9.59 31.81
N VAL A 184 -1.23 -8.53 31.07
CA VAL A 184 0.16 -8.22 30.74
C VAL A 184 0.95 -7.83 31.98
N ASN A 185 0.44 -6.93 32.81
CA ASN A 185 1.07 -6.55 34.07
C ASN A 185 1.15 -7.71 35.05
N SER A 186 0.10 -8.54 35.11
CA SER A 186 0.08 -9.73 35.96
C SER A 186 1.15 -10.75 35.53
N LEU A 187 1.34 -11.01 34.25
CA LEU A 187 2.35 -11.94 33.74
C LEU A 187 3.78 -11.41 33.93
N LEU A 188 3.98 -10.10 33.79
CA LEU A 188 5.29 -9.47 33.97
C LEU A 188 5.65 -9.20 35.43
N GLY A 189 4.70 -9.35 36.35
CA GLY A 189 4.89 -9.00 37.77
C GLY A 189 5.18 -7.50 37.97
N THR A 190 4.63 -6.64 37.11
CA THR A 190 4.91 -5.20 37.06
C THR A 190 3.63 -4.38 37.13
N HIS A 191 3.78 -3.06 37.41
CA HIS A 191 2.69 -2.09 37.42
C HIS A 191 2.92 -1.01 36.37
N VAL A 192 3.21 -1.42 35.13
CA VAL A 192 3.45 -0.50 34.01
C VAL A 192 2.16 0.20 33.62
N ALA A 193 2.21 1.53 33.49
CA ALA A 193 1.09 2.37 33.09
C ALA A 193 0.95 2.44 31.54
N TRP A 194 0.62 1.31 30.92
CA TRP A 194 0.58 1.12 29.45
C TRP A 194 -0.30 2.12 28.69
N THR A 195 -1.32 2.69 29.31
CA THR A 195 -2.28 3.58 28.64
C THR A 195 -2.10 5.04 28.98
N THR A 196 -1.30 5.37 29.99
CA THR A 196 -1.15 6.76 30.48
C THR A 196 0.27 7.30 30.32
N ASP A 197 1.30 6.45 30.40
CA ASP A 197 2.67 6.87 30.15
C ASP A 197 2.90 7.01 28.63
N PRO A 198 3.49 8.13 28.15
CA PRO A 198 3.65 8.39 26.73
C PRO A 198 4.48 7.36 25.98
N PHE A 199 5.52 6.80 26.59
CA PHE A 199 6.36 5.80 25.95
C PHE A 199 5.62 4.45 25.85
N TYR A 200 5.06 3.99 26.98
CA TYR A 200 4.35 2.71 27.02
C TYR A 200 3.05 2.74 26.21
N ALA A 201 2.36 3.87 26.14
CA ALA A 201 1.18 4.03 25.29
C ALA A 201 1.49 3.85 23.80
N ARG A 202 2.60 4.42 23.32
CA ARG A 202 3.07 4.19 21.95
C ARG A 202 3.47 2.74 21.71
N LEU A 203 4.18 2.14 22.67
CA LEU A 203 4.59 0.75 22.58
C LEU A 203 3.37 -0.19 22.55
N ALA A 204 2.35 0.06 23.37
CA ALA A 204 1.11 -0.70 23.38
C ALA A 204 0.38 -0.67 22.03
N VAL A 205 0.29 0.51 21.41
CA VAL A 205 -0.29 0.67 20.06
C VAL A 205 0.54 -0.10 19.02
N ILE A 206 1.88 0.00 19.06
CA ILE A 206 2.75 -0.74 18.14
C ILE A 206 2.57 -2.25 18.28
N ILE A 207 2.55 -2.79 19.49
CA ILE A 207 2.36 -4.22 19.75
C ILE A 207 1.02 -4.70 19.17
N ALA A 208 -0.05 -3.97 19.45
CA ALA A 208 -1.39 -4.33 19.00
C ALA A 208 -1.52 -4.26 17.47
N ASP A 209 -0.95 -3.24 16.84
CA ASP A 209 -0.98 -3.04 15.39
C ASP A 209 -0.17 -4.12 14.67
N VAL A 210 1.07 -4.36 15.11
CA VAL A 210 1.94 -5.38 14.54
C VAL A 210 1.32 -6.78 14.68
N TRP A 211 0.76 -7.11 15.84
CA TRP A 211 0.08 -8.38 16.05
C TRP A 211 -1.09 -8.58 15.08
N LYS A 212 -1.86 -7.52 14.85
CA LYS A 212 -3.03 -7.56 13.97
C LYS A 212 -2.65 -7.65 12.49
N THR A 213 -1.63 -6.93 12.04
CA THR A 213 -1.40 -6.65 10.62
C THR A 213 -0.20 -7.38 10.01
N ALA A 214 0.74 -7.92 10.82
CA ALA A 214 1.82 -8.79 10.33
C ALA A 214 1.32 -10.00 9.51
N PRO A 215 0.17 -10.65 9.83
CA PRO A 215 -0.40 -11.69 8.99
C PRO A 215 -0.75 -11.26 7.56
N PHE A 216 -1.22 -10.03 7.37
CA PHE A 216 -1.50 -9.47 6.04
C PHE A 216 -0.20 -9.34 5.21
N MET A 217 0.86 -8.81 5.83
CA MET A 217 2.19 -8.77 5.22
C MET A 217 2.67 -10.17 4.85
N ALA A 218 2.49 -11.14 5.76
CA ALA A 218 2.88 -12.52 5.54
C ALA A 218 2.16 -13.16 4.34
N LEU A 219 0.87 -12.85 4.14
CA LEU A 219 0.10 -13.34 2.97
C LEU A 219 0.65 -12.81 1.64
N LEU A 220 0.91 -11.52 1.56
CA LEU A 220 1.42 -10.91 0.34
C LEU A 220 2.83 -11.42 0.01
N ILE A 221 3.68 -11.55 1.01
CA ILE A 221 5.02 -12.13 0.85
C ILE A 221 4.93 -13.60 0.46
N LEU A 222 4.04 -14.37 1.08
CA LEU A 222 3.82 -15.79 0.76
C LEU A 222 3.38 -15.97 -0.70
N ALA A 223 2.49 -15.12 -1.21
CA ALA A 223 2.10 -15.14 -2.60
C ALA A 223 3.31 -14.97 -3.54
N GLY A 224 4.22 -14.05 -3.19
CA GLY A 224 5.48 -13.88 -3.91
C GLY A 224 6.42 -15.08 -3.81
N LEU A 225 6.53 -15.70 -2.63
CA LEU A 225 7.35 -16.89 -2.43
C LEU A 225 6.85 -18.10 -3.26
N GLN A 226 5.54 -18.23 -3.42
CA GLN A 226 4.93 -19.32 -4.20
C GLN A 226 5.16 -19.16 -5.72
N MET A 227 5.55 -17.99 -6.20
CA MET A 227 5.91 -17.77 -7.61
C MET A 227 7.33 -18.22 -7.94
N ILE A 228 8.16 -18.53 -6.94
CA ILE A 228 9.54 -18.96 -7.15
C ILE A 228 9.56 -20.47 -7.48
N PRO A 229 10.10 -20.88 -8.65
CA PRO A 229 10.20 -22.31 -9.01
C PRO A 229 11.08 -23.07 -8.02
N ARG A 230 10.67 -24.30 -7.67
CA ARG A 230 11.41 -25.16 -6.71
C ARG A 230 12.78 -25.56 -7.21
N ASP A 231 12.90 -25.77 -8.52
CA ASP A 231 14.13 -26.17 -9.19
C ASP A 231 15.30 -25.23 -8.87
N VAL A 232 15.01 -23.91 -8.67
CA VAL A 232 16.02 -22.92 -8.30
C VAL A 232 16.62 -23.23 -6.92
N TYR A 233 15.78 -23.67 -5.98
CA TYR A 233 16.24 -24.04 -4.63
C TYR A 233 16.98 -25.37 -4.61
N GLU A 234 16.54 -26.31 -5.46
CA GLU A 234 17.19 -27.63 -5.60
C GLU A 234 18.57 -27.49 -6.22
N ALA A 235 18.70 -26.75 -7.31
CA ALA A 235 19.98 -26.43 -7.94
C ALA A 235 20.96 -25.78 -6.93
N ALA A 236 20.48 -24.80 -6.17
CA ALA A 236 21.31 -24.13 -5.17
C ALA A 236 21.75 -25.07 -4.01
N ARG A 237 20.95 -26.11 -3.70
CA ARG A 237 21.36 -27.15 -2.73
C ARG A 237 22.47 -28.05 -3.29
N VAL A 238 22.34 -28.43 -4.55
CA VAL A 238 23.39 -29.22 -5.24
C VAL A 238 24.71 -28.44 -5.31
N ASP A 239 24.64 -27.13 -5.54
CA ASP A 239 25.79 -26.22 -5.54
C ASP A 239 26.37 -25.97 -4.12
N GLY A 240 25.82 -26.58 -3.06
CA GLY A 240 26.30 -26.46 -1.70
C GLY A 240 25.93 -25.14 -1.00
N ALA A 241 24.98 -24.37 -1.53
CA ALA A 241 24.55 -23.09 -0.93
C ALA A 241 23.90 -23.30 0.46
N THR A 242 24.38 -22.57 1.46
CA THR A 242 23.81 -22.58 2.80
C THR A 242 22.39 -21.98 2.83
N ALA A 243 21.61 -22.24 3.91
CA ALA A 243 20.28 -21.66 4.07
C ALA A 243 20.28 -20.13 4.02
N TRP A 244 21.26 -19.48 4.62
CA TRP A 244 21.44 -18.03 4.60
C TRP A 244 21.78 -17.51 3.20
N GLN A 245 22.63 -18.21 2.48
CA GLN A 245 22.95 -17.85 1.07
C GLN A 245 21.71 -17.99 0.17
N ARG A 246 20.94 -19.07 0.32
CA ARG A 246 19.67 -19.22 -0.43
C ARG A 246 18.68 -18.11 -0.07
N PHE A 247 18.54 -17.74 1.20
CA PHE A 247 17.67 -16.65 1.61
C PHE A 247 18.11 -15.32 0.99
N THR A 248 19.38 -14.92 1.14
CA THR A 248 19.85 -13.58 0.73
C THR A 248 20.06 -13.45 -0.77
N LYS A 249 20.51 -14.52 -1.46
CA LYS A 249 20.86 -14.47 -2.89
C LYS A 249 19.74 -14.94 -3.83
N ILE A 250 18.78 -15.72 -3.33
CA ILE A 250 17.69 -16.28 -4.14
C ILE A 250 16.34 -15.77 -3.64
N THR A 251 15.97 -16.10 -2.39
CA THR A 251 14.63 -15.81 -1.87
C THR A 251 14.36 -14.30 -1.86
N LEU A 252 15.20 -13.53 -1.19
CA LEU A 252 14.99 -12.10 -1.01
C LEU A 252 14.97 -11.30 -2.32
N PRO A 253 15.88 -11.54 -3.29
CA PRO A 253 15.80 -10.86 -4.59
C PRO A 253 14.57 -11.24 -5.41
N LEU A 254 14.18 -12.52 -5.41
CA LEU A 254 13.04 -12.99 -6.22
C LEU A 254 11.69 -12.60 -5.61
N VAL A 255 11.57 -12.54 -4.28
CA VAL A 255 10.36 -12.09 -3.60
C VAL A 255 10.25 -10.55 -3.54
N LYS A 256 11.32 -9.82 -3.84
CA LYS A 256 11.39 -8.36 -3.75
C LYS A 256 10.19 -7.65 -4.38
N PRO A 257 9.67 -7.98 -5.58
CA PRO A 257 8.51 -7.29 -6.14
C PRO A 257 7.25 -7.42 -5.25
N ALA A 258 6.96 -8.63 -4.74
CA ALA A 258 5.83 -8.87 -3.85
C ALA A 258 6.01 -8.18 -2.48
N LEU A 259 7.23 -8.21 -1.94
CA LEU A 259 7.59 -7.52 -0.71
C LEU A 259 7.36 -6.01 -0.82
N MET A 260 7.73 -5.42 -1.95
CA MET A 260 7.54 -3.98 -2.20
C MET A 260 6.07 -3.59 -2.28
N VAL A 261 5.25 -4.42 -2.92
CA VAL A 261 3.80 -4.23 -2.97
C VAL A 261 3.22 -4.31 -1.55
N ALA A 262 3.66 -5.28 -0.75
CA ALA A 262 3.23 -5.44 0.63
C ALA A 262 3.60 -4.22 1.49
N ILE A 263 4.85 -3.75 1.41
CA ILE A 263 5.33 -2.54 2.10
C ILE A 263 4.52 -1.31 1.66
N LEU A 264 4.27 -1.16 0.36
CA LEU A 264 3.47 -0.04 -0.16
C LEU A 264 2.08 -0.02 0.46
N PHE A 265 1.32 -1.11 0.35
CA PHE A 265 -0.04 -1.19 0.89
C PHE A 265 -0.06 -0.94 2.40
N ARG A 266 0.88 -1.54 3.13
CA ARG A 266 0.93 -1.37 4.59
C ARG A 266 1.32 0.04 5.01
N THR A 267 2.25 0.69 4.29
CA THR A 267 2.62 2.09 4.57
C THR A 267 1.44 3.03 4.37
N LEU A 268 0.67 2.84 3.28
CA LEU A 268 -0.53 3.64 3.02
C LEU A 268 -1.60 3.45 4.10
N ASP A 269 -1.72 2.23 4.63
CA ASP A 269 -2.65 1.92 5.72
C ASP A 269 -2.18 2.53 7.05
N ALA A 270 -0.89 2.38 7.39
CA ALA A 270 -0.30 2.91 8.62
C ALA A 270 -0.40 4.45 8.72
N LEU A 271 -0.23 5.16 7.59
CA LEU A 271 -0.37 6.62 7.56
C LEU A 271 -1.80 7.12 7.84
N ARG A 272 -2.80 6.23 7.74
CA ARG A 272 -4.21 6.52 8.02
C ARG A 272 -4.70 5.93 9.34
N MET A 273 -3.79 5.45 10.18
CA MET A 273 -4.14 4.83 11.46
C MET A 273 -4.99 5.79 12.31
N TYR A 274 -6.17 5.31 12.73
CA TYR A 274 -7.12 6.07 13.55
C TYR A 274 -7.69 5.24 14.70
N ASP A 275 -8.36 4.12 14.38
CA ASP A 275 -9.18 3.37 15.36
C ASP A 275 -8.37 2.86 16.54
N LEU A 276 -7.18 2.29 16.28
CA LEU A 276 -6.40 1.60 17.29
C LEU A 276 -5.94 2.55 18.41
N PRO A 277 -5.21 3.67 18.13
CA PRO A 277 -4.78 4.60 19.17
C PRO A 277 -5.95 5.28 19.87
N VAL A 278 -7.02 5.64 19.14
CA VAL A 278 -8.19 6.32 19.72
C VAL A 278 -8.94 5.43 20.71
N ILE A 279 -9.16 4.16 20.36
CA ILE A 279 -9.93 3.23 21.21
C ILE A 279 -9.09 2.71 22.38
N MET A 280 -7.79 2.44 22.15
CA MET A 280 -6.92 1.89 23.18
C MET A 280 -6.48 2.94 24.21
N ILE A 281 -6.16 4.15 23.77
CA ILE A 281 -5.51 5.15 24.58
C ILE A 281 -6.45 6.33 24.85
N SER A 282 -6.69 7.19 23.86
CA SER A 282 -7.53 8.38 24.01
C SER A 282 -7.92 8.99 22.67
N SER A 283 -9.11 9.60 22.63
CA SER A 283 -9.58 10.38 21.48
C SER A 283 -9.13 11.85 21.51
N SER A 284 -8.38 12.31 22.53
CA SER A 284 -7.91 13.70 22.63
C SER A 284 -6.76 13.97 21.67
N SER A 285 -6.76 15.15 21.03
CA SER A 285 -5.67 15.64 20.17
C SER A 285 -4.33 15.74 20.88
N ASN A 286 -4.35 16.01 22.19
CA ASN A 286 -3.15 16.09 23.04
C ASN A 286 -2.69 14.72 23.57
N SER A 287 -3.22 13.61 23.03
CA SER A 287 -2.77 12.28 23.39
C SER A 287 -1.35 12.00 22.89
N PRO A 288 -0.51 11.25 23.65
CA PRO A 288 0.82 10.86 23.20
C PRO A 288 0.82 9.94 21.97
N THR A 289 -0.34 9.43 21.58
CA THR A 289 -0.57 8.57 20.43
C THR A 289 -1.44 9.21 19.34
N ALA A 290 -1.72 10.52 19.47
CA ALA A 290 -2.57 11.24 18.53
C ALA A 290 -1.96 11.24 17.12
N THR A 291 -2.72 10.73 16.15
CA THR A 291 -2.36 10.72 14.72
C THR A 291 -3.04 11.88 14.00
N VAL A 292 -2.54 12.23 12.82
CA VAL A 292 -3.17 13.28 11.99
C VAL A 292 -4.61 12.91 11.63
N SER A 293 -4.91 11.62 11.39
CA SER A 293 -6.27 11.14 11.17
C SER A 293 -7.20 11.40 12.35
N GLN A 294 -6.66 11.37 13.58
CA GLN A 294 -7.42 11.70 14.78
C GLN A 294 -7.78 13.18 14.84
N LEU A 295 -6.85 14.07 14.48
CA LEU A 295 -7.12 15.52 14.44
C LEU A 295 -8.23 15.85 13.44
N VAL A 296 -8.28 15.19 12.28
CA VAL A 296 -9.38 15.38 11.31
C VAL A 296 -10.73 15.09 11.95
N VAL A 297 -10.85 13.95 12.61
CA VAL A 297 -12.13 13.52 13.20
C VAL A 297 -12.50 14.42 14.39
N GLU A 298 -11.53 14.87 15.17
CA GLU A 298 -11.76 15.75 16.30
C GLU A 298 -12.23 17.14 15.85
N ASP A 299 -11.59 17.71 14.82
CA ASP A 299 -11.99 19.01 14.23
C ASP A 299 -13.41 18.93 13.61
N MET A 300 -13.73 17.80 12.94
CA MET A 300 -15.10 17.52 12.47
C MET A 300 -16.11 17.47 13.61
N ARG A 301 -15.77 16.85 14.74
CA ARG A 301 -16.64 16.78 15.94
C ARG A 301 -16.90 18.15 16.58
N GLN A 302 -15.94 19.05 16.42
CA GLN A 302 -16.09 20.45 16.84
C GLN A 302 -16.94 21.28 15.86
N GLY A 303 -17.41 20.70 14.75
CA GLY A 303 -18.21 21.36 13.72
C GLY A 303 -17.39 22.08 12.65
N ASN A 304 -16.06 21.98 12.67
CA ASN A 304 -15.14 22.63 11.74
C ASN A 304 -14.92 21.80 10.47
N PHE A 305 -15.98 21.46 9.73
CA PHE A 305 -15.92 20.57 8.57
C PHE A 305 -14.97 21.08 7.48
N ASN A 306 -14.87 22.38 7.27
CA ASN A 306 -14.07 22.96 6.21
C ASN A 306 -12.56 22.91 6.53
N SER A 307 -12.19 23.21 7.77
CA SER A 307 -10.83 23.04 8.30
C SER A 307 -10.40 21.56 8.31
N ALA A 308 -11.29 20.66 8.77
CA ALA A 308 -11.05 19.22 8.73
C ALA A 308 -10.88 18.70 7.29
N SER A 309 -11.63 19.26 6.32
CA SER A 309 -11.47 18.93 4.89
C SER A 309 -10.12 19.38 4.35
N ALA A 310 -9.60 20.52 4.78
CA ALA A 310 -8.25 20.96 4.42
C ALA A 310 -7.19 20.02 4.98
N LEU A 311 -7.32 19.62 6.26
CA LEU A 311 -6.41 18.64 6.87
C LEU A 311 -6.47 17.28 6.17
N SER A 312 -7.68 16.80 5.83
CA SER A 312 -7.85 15.56 5.04
C SER A 312 -7.17 15.65 3.67
N THR A 313 -7.24 16.81 3.01
CA THR A 313 -6.55 17.05 1.73
C THR A 313 -5.03 17.02 1.91
N LEU A 314 -4.50 17.59 2.98
CA LEU A 314 -3.06 17.53 3.31
C LEU A 314 -2.59 16.07 3.54
N ILE A 315 -3.37 15.29 4.29
CA ILE A 315 -3.08 13.86 4.50
C ILE A 315 -3.10 13.11 3.17
N PHE A 316 -4.10 13.35 2.34
CA PHE A 316 -4.19 12.73 1.02
C PHE A 316 -2.94 13.04 0.18
N LEU A 317 -2.50 14.28 0.13
CA LEU A 317 -1.30 14.69 -0.58
C LEU A 317 -0.04 14.06 0.01
N LEU A 318 0.06 13.97 1.33
CA LEU A 318 1.17 13.28 2.01
C LEU A 318 1.22 11.80 1.62
N ILE A 319 0.10 11.10 1.71
CA ILE A 319 -0.02 9.68 1.35
C ILE A 319 0.34 9.49 -0.12
N PHE A 320 -0.18 10.34 -1.01
CA PHE A 320 0.13 10.29 -2.44
C PHE A 320 1.63 10.51 -2.71
N ALA A 321 2.25 11.50 -2.05
CA ALA A 321 3.68 11.75 -2.16
C ALA A 321 4.52 10.55 -1.68
N VAL A 322 4.17 9.97 -0.53
CA VAL A 322 4.85 8.77 -0.01
C VAL A 322 4.67 7.58 -0.96
N ALA A 323 3.46 7.35 -1.48
CA ALA A 323 3.19 6.30 -2.46
C ALA A 323 4.05 6.50 -3.73
N PHE A 324 4.07 7.72 -4.26
CA PHE A 324 4.87 8.06 -5.45
C PHE A 324 6.37 7.84 -5.21
N ILE A 325 6.87 8.28 -4.05
CA ILE A 325 8.25 8.08 -3.63
C ILE A 325 8.56 6.58 -3.54
N LEU A 326 7.73 5.80 -2.87
CA LEU A 326 7.92 4.36 -2.74
C LEU A 326 7.91 3.66 -4.11
N ILE A 327 6.98 3.97 -4.99
CA ILE A 327 6.92 3.41 -6.34
C ILE A 327 8.16 3.79 -7.15
N ARG A 328 8.60 5.05 -7.05
CA ARG A 328 9.75 5.56 -7.83
C ARG A 328 11.09 5.02 -7.35
N PHE A 329 11.30 4.90 -6.03
CA PHE A 329 12.58 4.50 -5.44
C PHE A 329 12.71 2.99 -5.23
N LEU A 330 11.63 2.32 -4.83
CA LEU A 330 11.64 0.88 -4.66
C LEU A 330 11.71 0.13 -6.01
N GLY A 331 11.63 0.87 -7.13
CA GLY A 331 11.82 0.31 -8.47
C GLY A 331 10.85 -0.83 -8.70
N ALA A 332 9.61 -0.64 -8.27
CA ALA A 332 8.56 -1.59 -8.57
C ALA A 332 8.47 -1.73 -10.08
N ASP A 333 9.18 -2.72 -10.62
CA ASP A 333 9.02 -3.20 -11.99
C ASP A 333 7.63 -3.87 -12.10
N LEU A 334 6.59 -3.11 -11.68
CA LEU A 334 5.17 -3.49 -11.75
C LEU A 334 4.69 -3.64 -13.19
N GLY A 335 5.54 -3.33 -14.16
CA GLY A 335 5.18 -3.29 -15.58
C GLY A 335 6.01 -4.16 -16.51
N GLY A 336 6.65 -5.24 -16.06
CA GLY A 336 7.37 -6.12 -16.99
C GLY A 336 8.53 -5.43 -17.74
N THR A 337 9.15 -4.41 -17.13
CA THR A 337 10.30 -3.70 -17.75
C THR A 337 11.50 -4.61 -17.91
N ALA A 338 11.63 -5.62 -17.03
CA ALA A 338 12.66 -6.66 -17.16
C ALA A 338 12.39 -7.54 -18.40
N GLU A 339 11.14 -7.93 -18.61
CA GLU A 339 10.71 -8.72 -19.76
C GLU A 339 10.84 -7.94 -21.07
N LYS A 340 10.43 -6.66 -21.08
CA LYS A 340 10.62 -5.75 -22.22
C LYS A 340 12.11 -5.49 -22.50
N ARG A 341 12.96 -5.40 -21.48
CA ARG A 341 14.41 -5.29 -21.64
C ARG A 341 15.03 -6.58 -22.20
N ALA A 342 14.55 -7.74 -21.73
CA ALA A 342 14.98 -9.04 -22.26
C ALA A 342 14.54 -9.20 -23.72
N GLN A 343 13.29 -8.88 -24.06
CA GLN A 343 12.80 -8.91 -25.46
C GLN A 343 13.60 -7.96 -26.37
N ARG A 344 13.84 -6.72 -25.93
CA ARG A 344 14.68 -5.77 -26.70
C ARG A 344 16.13 -6.23 -26.86
N ARG A 345 16.69 -6.96 -25.89
CA ARG A 345 18.02 -7.58 -26.04
C ARG A 345 18.01 -8.72 -27.04
N GLN A 346 16.98 -9.56 -27.03
CA GLN A 346 16.81 -10.64 -28.00
C GLN A 346 16.57 -10.10 -29.43
N GLU A 347 15.73 -9.07 -29.59
CA GLU A 347 15.53 -8.40 -30.88
C GLU A 347 16.81 -7.77 -31.42
N LYS A 348 17.61 -7.11 -30.56
CA LYS A 348 18.91 -6.55 -30.97
C LYS A 348 19.93 -7.63 -31.34
N ALA A 349 19.94 -8.75 -30.61
CA ALA A 349 20.81 -9.89 -30.91
C ALA A 349 20.41 -10.56 -32.24
N ALA A 350 19.10 -10.75 -32.48
CA ALA A 350 18.59 -11.29 -33.73
C ALA A 350 18.90 -10.38 -34.93
N LYS A 351 18.70 -9.06 -34.80
CA LYS A 351 19.07 -8.10 -35.85
C LYS A 351 20.57 -8.09 -36.15
N LYS A 352 21.43 -8.21 -35.12
CA LYS A 352 22.89 -8.27 -35.30
C LYS A 352 23.32 -9.57 -35.97
N ALA A 353 22.64 -10.70 -35.68
CA ALA A 353 22.88 -11.97 -36.33
C ALA A 353 22.50 -11.94 -37.83
N GLN A 354 21.35 -11.32 -38.17
CA GLN A 354 20.93 -11.12 -39.57
C GLN A 354 21.90 -10.26 -40.35
N ASN A 355 22.32 -9.13 -39.79
CA ASN A 355 23.25 -8.22 -40.46
C ASN A 355 24.64 -8.87 -40.73
N ASN A 356 25.08 -9.75 -39.80
CA ASN A 356 26.35 -10.49 -39.99
C ASN A 356 26.22 -11.60 -41.06
N GLN A 357 25.02 -12.15 -41.28
CA GLN A 357 24.76 -13.11 -42.36
C GLN A 357 24.69 -12.43 -43.75
N GLU A 358 24.13 -11.20 -43.81
CA GLU A 358 24.08 -10.42 -45.04
C GLU A 358 25.48 -9.88 -45.46
N VAL A 359 26.36 -9.64 -44.51
CA VAL A 359 27.75 -9.17 -44.80
C VAL A 359 28.68 -10.33 -45.18
N ALA A 360 28.29 -11.61 -44.86
CA ALA A 360 29.09 -12.78 -45.16
C ALA A 360 28.64 -13.51 -46.45
N ALA A 361 27.55 -13.07 -47.11
CA ALA A 361 27.01 -13.54 -48.37
C ALA A 361 27.42 -12.59 -49.52
#